data_e266517bdec9d68f58996561a059bece
#
_entry.id   e266517bdec9d68f58996561a059bece
#
_cell.length_a   1.000
_cell.length_b   1.000
_cell.length_c   1.000
_cell.angle_alpha   90.00
_cell.angle_beta   90.00
_cell.angle_gamma   90.00
#
_symmetry.space_group_name_H-M   'P 1'
#
loop_
_entity.id
_entity.type
_entity.pdbx_description
1 polymer ?
#
loop_
_entity_poly.entity_id
_entity_poly.type
_entity_poly.pdbx_seq_one_letter_code
_entity_poly.pdbx_strand_id
1 'polypeptide(L)'
;MKKEIEKIADKLVYAYKKNKLIGKARAVDTDLIYFKEKFITPVDNAIITGVYGSQRILNGKPRWPHYGLDYAQKTGTPIKAMLSGVVTLAEKDLYYTGATLIFDHGHGISTLYMHMNEIFVEIGQEVKKGDIIGTVGKSGRATGPHLDVRLNWFDVKLDPGSVLN
;
A
#
# COMPACT_ATOMS: atom_id res chain seq x y z
N MET A 1 30.54 -11.44 -14.10
CA MET A 1 29.38 -11.85 -14.93
C MET A 1 28.54 -12.96 -14.29
N LYS A 2 29.04 -14.21 -14.09
CA LYS A 2 28.24 -15.33 -13.50
C LYS A 2 27.70 -15.01 -12.10
N LYS A 3 28.54 -14.52 -11.18
CA LYS A 3 28.11 -14.10 -9.82
C LYS A 3 27.10 -12.92 -9.81
N GLU A 4 27.13 -12.09 -10.80
CA GLU A 4 26.22 -10.95 -10.95
C GLU A 4 24.83 -11.42 -11.43
N ILE A 5 24.81 -12.38 -12.35
CA ILE A 5 23.57 -13.05 -12.81
C ILE A 5 22.91 -13.81 -11.67
N GLU A 6 23.68 -14.56 -10.88
CA GLU A 6 23.18 -15.27 -9.69
C GLU A 6 22.56 -14.30 -8.67
N LYS A 7 23.23 -13.18 -8.40
CA LYS A 7 22.72 -12.14 -7.48
C LYS A 7 21.44 -11.48 -7.97
N ILE A 8 21.28 -11.30 -9.29
CA ILE A 8 20.05 -10.78 -9.90
C ILE A 8 18.94 -11.83 -9.82
N ALA A 9 19.24 -13.09 -10.11
CA ALA A 9 18.29 -14.19 -10.00
C ALA A 9 17.76 -14.35 -8.56
N ASP A 10 18.62 -14.31 -7.55
CA ASP A 10 18.22 -14.37 -6.14
C ASP A 10 17.31 -13.21 -5.74
N LYS A 11 17.62 -11.99 -6.20
CA LYS A 11 16.76 -10.82 -5.98
C LYS A 11 15.37 -11.00 -6.60
N LEU A 12 15.30 -11.53 -7.82
CA LEU A 12 14.03 -11.76 -8.51
C LEU A 12 13.20 -12.85 -7.83
N VAL A 13 13.83 -13.94 -7.39
CA VAL A 13 13.17 -15.02 -6.62
C VAL A 13 12.65 -14.48 -5.30
N TYR A 14 13.46 -13.68 -4.59
CA TYR A 14 13.04 -13.03 -3.34
C TYR A 14 11.84 -12.09 -3.57
N ALA A 15 11.91 -11.22 -4.57
CA ALA A 15 10.81 -10.32 -4.94
C ALA A 15 9.52 -11.08 -5.28
N TYR A 16 9.63 -12.17 -6.04
CA TYR A 16 8.49 -13.02 -6.39
C TYR A 16 7.84 -13.67 -5.16
N LYS A 17 8.63 -14.23 -4.26
CA LYS A 17 8.14 -14.83 -3.01
C LYS A 17 7.42 -13.80 -2.13
N LYS A 18 7.99 -12.61 -1.99
CA LYS A 18 7.42 -11.52 -1.19
C LYS A 18 6.14 -10.93 -1.81
N ASN A 19 6.06 -10.82 -3.14
CA ASN A 19 4.84 -10.35 -3.82
C ASN A 19 3.62 -11.27 -3.62
N LYS A 20 3.83 -12.58 -3.42
CA LYS A 20 2.76 -13.51 -3.06
C LYS A 20 2.10 -13.17 -1.71
N LEU A 21 2.82 -12.53 -0.78
CA LEU A 21 2.28 -12.12 0.50
C LEU A 21 1.16 -11.08 0.34
N ILE A 22 1.35 -10.12 -0.58
CA ILE A 22 0.33 -9.10 -0.89
C ILE A 22 -0.95 -9.77 -1.41
N GLY A 23 -0.82 -10.72 -2.34
CA GLY A 23 -1.97 -11.46 -2.86
C GLY A 23 -2.72 -12.23 -1.78
N LYS A 24 -2.00 -12.92 -0.90
CA LYS A 24 -2.59 -13.65 0.24
C LYS A 24 -3.29 -12.71 1.22
N ALA A 25 -2.67 -11.61 1.57
CA ALA A 25 -3.24 -10.64 2.51
C ALA A 25 -4.52 -9.99 1.99
N ARG A 26 -4.62 -9.75 0.67
CA ARG A 26 -5.84 -9.21 0.02
C ARG A 26 -6.93 -10.25 -0.19
N ALA A 27 -6.58 -11.54 -0.22
CA ALA A 27 -7.55 -12.63 -0.39
C ALA A 27 -8.26 -13.01 0.91
N VAL A 28 -7.95 -12.36 2.02
CA VAL A 28 -8.64 -12.55 3.30
C VAL A 28 -10.10 -12.14 3.14
N ASP A 29 -11.01 -13.02 3.58
CA ASP A 29 -12.44 -12.80 3.55
C ASP A 29 -13.01 -13.06 4.96
N THR A 30 -13.48 -11.99 5.59
CA THR A 30 -14.04 -12.03 6.94
C THR A 30 -15.44 -11.43 6.97
N ASP A 31 -16.21 -11.74 8.01
CA ASP A 31 -17.53 -11.16 8.24
C ASP A 31 -17.50 -9.77 8.90
N LEU A 32 -16.31 -9.14 8.99
CA LEU A 32 -16.16 -7.77 9.46
C LEU A 32 -16.96 -6.80 8.57
N ILE A 33 -17.43 -5.70 9.16
CA ILE A 33 -18.30 -4.73 8.46
C ILE A 33 -17.73 -3.31 8.50
N TYR A 34 -16.43 -3.17 8.70
CA TYR A 34 -15.78 -1.85 8.79
C TYR A 34 -15.90 -1.03 7.49
N PHE A 35 -16.03 -1.69 6.34
CA PHE A 35 -16.26 -1.04 5.05
C PHE A 35 -17.54 -0.18 5.00
N LYS A 36 -18.45 -0.31 5.98
CA LYS A 36 -19.64 0.55 6.13
C LYS A 36 -19.34 1.90 6.76
N GLU A 37 -18.17 2.05 7.39
CA GLU A 37 -17.75 3.34 7.92
C GLU A 37 -17.38 4.31 6.77
N LYS A 38 -17.46 5.60 7.04
CA LYS A 38 -16.96 6.62 6.11
C LYS A 38 -15.43 6.64 6.11
N PHE A 39 -14.82 6.56 4.93
CA PHE A 39 -13.36 6.67 4.76
C PHE A 39 -12.87 8.07 5.08
N ILE A 40 -11.62 8.18 5.54
CA ILE A 40 -10.93 9.44 5.77
C ILE A 40 -9.62 9.50 4.98
N THR A 41 -9.14 10.72 4.73
CA THR A 41 -7.83 10.96 4.12
C THR A 41 -6.71 10.48 5.05
N PRO A 42 -5.73 9.69 4.56
CA PRO A 42 -4.71 9.08 5.40
C PRO A 42 -3.59 10.03 5.81
N VAL A 43 -3.34 11.11 5.07
CA VAL A 43 -2.25 12.06 5.32
C VAL A 43 -2.77 13.48 5.25
N ASP A 44 -2.60 14.24 6.35
CA ASP A 44 -3.03 15.63 6.41
C ASP A 44 -2.15 16.53 5.53
N ASN A 45 -2.77 17.53 4.91
CA ASN A 45 -2.10 18.56 4.10
C ASN A 45 -1.16 18.01 3.01
N ALA A 46 -1.40 16.80 2.52
CA ALA A 46 -0.62 16.21 1.45
C ALA A 46 -1.06 16.74 0.08
N ILE A 47 -0.11 16.77 -0.85
CA ILE A 47 -0.39 17.08 -2.25
C ILE A 47 -0.65 15.76 -2.98
N ILE A 48 -1.75 15.66 -3.72
CA ILE A 48 -2.03 14.53 -4.59
C ILE A 48 -1.14 14.65 -5.83
N THR A 49 -0.22 13.70 -6.00
CA THR A 49 0.74 13.67 -7.12
C THR A 49 0.50 12.54 -8.11
N GLY A 50 -0.32 11.59 -7.76
CA GLY A 50 -0.75 10.48 -8.63
C GLY A 50 -2.20 10.10 -8.35
N VAL A 51 -3.01 10.00 -9.41
CA VAL A 51 -4.42 9.60 -9.33
C VAL A 51 -4.67 8.24 -9.95
N TYR A 52 -5.75 7.58 -9.53
CA TYR A 52 -6.17 6.30 -10.08
C TYR A 52 -6.40 6.41 -11.60
N GLY A 53 -5.93 5.40 -12.34
CA GLY A 53 -6.07 5.32 -13.80
C GLY A 53 -5.03 6.15 -14.57
N SER A 54 -4.19 6.95 -13.91
CA SER A 54 -3.16 7.73 -14.60
C SER A 54 -2.14 6.83 -15.30
N GLN A 55 -1.80 7.18 -16.55
CA GLN A 55 -0.84 6.43 -17.36
C GLN A 55 0.58 6.65 -16.82
N ARG A 56 1.27 5.56 -16.53
CA ARG A 56 2.69 5.60 -16.17
C ARG A 56 3.56 5.32 -17.38
N ILE A 57 4.60 6.15 -17.56
CA ILE A 57 5.63 5.96 -18.59
C ILE A 57 6.96 5.75 -17.87
N LEU A 58 7.64 4.65 -18.19
CA LEU A 58 8.96 4.34 -17.64
C LEU A 58 9.94 4.06 -18.79
N ASN A 59 11.03 4.83 -18.87
CA ASN A 59 12.02 4.75 -19.95
C ASN A 59 11.37 4.85 -21.35
N GLY A 60 10.43 5.80 -21.51
CA GLY A 60 9.71 6.03 -22.76
C GLY A 60 8.68 4.97 -23.15
N LYS A 61 8.45 3.96 -22.30
CA LYS A 61 7.48 2.89 -22.56
C LYS A 61 6.27 3.00 -21.64
N PRO A 62 5.03 2.89 -22.17
CA PRO A 62 3.83 2.80 -21.33
C PRO A 62 3.90 1.60 -20.40
N ARG A 63 3.43 1.78 -19.17
CA ARG A 63 3.29 0.75 -18.14
C ARG A 63 1.84 0.63 -17.73
N TRP A 64 1.55 -0.32 -16.85
CA TRP A 64 0.22 -0.45 -16.26
C TRP A 64 -0.21 0.88 -15.62
N PRO A 65 -1.49 1.25 -15.73
CA PRO A 65 -2.02 2.43 -15.07
C PRO A 65 -1.74 2.42 -13.56
N HIS A 66 -1.69 3.59 -12.96
CA HIS A 66 -1.63 3.72 -11.52
C HIS A 66 -2.96 3.30 -10.89
N TYR A 67 -2.94 2.34 -9.97
CA TYR A 67 -4.14 1.82 -9.33
C TYR A 67 -4.27 2.30 -7.87
N GLY A 68 -3.88 3.54 -7.59
CA GLY A 68 -3.91 4.12 -6.26
C GLY A 68 -3.97 5.65 -6.28
N LEU A 69 -3.82 6.23 -5.09
CA LEU A 69 -3.60 7.66 -4.88
C LEU A 69 -2.23 7.87 -4.23
N ASP A 70 -1.45 8.77 -4.79
CA ASP A 70 -0.15 9.17 -4.24
C ASP A 70 -0.29 10.47 -3.45
N TYR A 71 0.00 10.41 -2.15
CA TYR A 71 0.00 11.53 -1.21
C TYR A 71 1.44 11.97 -0.95
N ALA A 72 1.92 13.02 -1.63
CA ALA A 72 3.25 13.57 -1.41
C ALA A 72 3.30 14.36 -0.11
N GLN A 73 4.22 13.97 0.77
CA GLN A 73 4.51 14.65 2.03
C GLN A 73 5.92 14.27 2.50
N LYS A 74 6.47 15.03 3.45
CA LYS A 74 7.81 14.78 4.01
C LYS A 74 7.89 13.40 4.66
N THR A 75 9.06 12.76 4.54
CA THR A 75 9.38 11.55 5.30
C THR A 75 9.17 11.78 6.80
N GLY A 76 8.52 10.84 7.47
CA GLY A 76 8.18 10.95 8.89
C GLY A 76 6.80 11.56 9.17
N THR A 77 6.08 12.08 8.16
CA THR A 77 4.71 12.58 8.35
C THR A 77 3.80 11.41 8.78
N PRO A 78 2.96 11.59 9.84
CA PRO A 78 2.06 10.53 10.29
C PRO A 78 1.05 10.08 9.23
N ILE A 79 0.81 8.79 9.18
CA ILE A 79 -0.21 8.15 8.35
C ILE A 79 -1.32 7.64 9.27
N LYS A 80 -2.56 8.00 8.94
CA LYS A 80 -3.78 7.53 9.62
C LYS A 80 -4.39 6.35 8.89
N ALA A 81 -4.96 5.40 9.63
CA ALA A 81 -5.83 4.38 9.05
C ALA A 81 -7.05 5.04 8.42
N MET A 82 -7.28 4.82 7.12
CA MET A 82 -8.41 5.40 6.38
C MET A 82 -9.76 4.85 6.87
N LEU A 83 -9.73 3.67 7.44
CA LEU A 83 -10.89 2.90 7.89
C LEU A 83 -10.47 1.99 9.03
N SER A 84 -11.39 1.61 9.92
CA SER A 84 -11.15 0.55 10.90
C SER A 84 -10.92 -0.79 10.21
N GLY A 85 -10.07 -1.64 10.76
CA GLY A 85 -9.76 -2.92 10.15
C GLY A 85 -8.77 -3.75 10.95
N VAL A 86 -8.46 -4.93 10.41
CA VAL A 86 -7.47 -5.84 10.97
C VAL A 86 -6.26 -5.92 10.04
N VAL A 87 -5.06 -5.81 10.59
CA VAL A 87 -3.81 -5.88 9.82
C VAL A 87 -3.60 -7.30 9.28
N THR A 88 -3.54 -7.45 7.96
CA THR A 88 -3.28 -8.73 7.29
C THR A 88 -1.87 -8.82 6.70
N LEU A 89 -1.17 -7.70 6.56
CA LEU A 89 0.24 -7.62 6.18
C LEU A 89 0.91 -6.43 6.87
N ALA A 90 2.12 -6.65 7.43
CA ALA A 90 3.00 -5.62 7.94
C ALA A 90 4.45 -6.01 7.59
N GLU A 91 4.91 -5.62 6.40
CA GLU A 91 6.24 -5.96 5.87
C GLU A 91 7.08 -4.71 5.67
N LYS A 92 8.31 -4.72 6.19
CA LYS A 92 9.20 -3.55 6.17
C LYS A 92 10.01 -3.40 4.88
N ASP A 93 10.19 -4.48 4.13
CA ASP A 93 11.13 -4.51 3.00
C ASP A 93 10.60 -5.38 1.84
N LEU A 94 9.58 -4.88 1.14
CA LEU A 94 9.15 -5.45 -0.13
C LEU A 94 9.87 -4.74 -1.28
N TYR A 95 10.34 -5.50 -2.26
CA TYR A 95 11.20 -5.00 -3.33
C TYR A 95 10.62 -3.79 -4.09
N TYR A 96 9.33 -3.85 -4.46
CA TYR A 96 8.66 -2.78 -5.22
C TYR A 96 7.95 -1.77 -4.33
N THR A 97 7.26 -2.24 -3.33
CA THR A 97 6.34 -1.43 -2.52
C THR A 97 6.97 -0.91 -1.22
N GLY A 98 8.18 -1.40 -0.90
CA GLY A 98 8.91 -1.02 0.31
C GLY A 98 8.18 -1.47 1.57
N ALA A 99 8.21 -0.63 2.59
CA ALA A 99 7.43 -0.87 3.81
C ALA A 99 5.94 -0.74 3.48
N THR A 100 5.21 -1.83 3.73
CA THR A 100 3.86 -2.05 3.24
C THR A 100 2.95 -2.58 4.34
N LEU A 101 1.79 -1.94 4.49
CA LEU A 101 0.68 -2.41 5.31
C LEU A 101 -0.52 -2.79 4.45
N ILE A 102 -1.26 -3.82 4.87
CA ILE A 102 -2.57 -4.17 4.32
C ILE A 102 -3.53 -4.40 5.47
N PHE A 103 -4.73 -3.85 5.34
CA PHE A 103 -5.85 -4.05 6.25
C PHE A 103 -6.97 -4.80 5.55
N ASP A 104 -7.61 -5.72 6.27
CA ASP A 104 -8.91 -6.27 5.95
C ASP A 104 -10.00 -5.45 6.65
N HIS A 105 -11.01 -5.05 5.88
CA HIS A 105 -12.18 -4.30 6.36
C HIS A 105 -13.46 -5.12 6.32
N GLY A 106 -13.34 -6.40 5.95
CA GLY A 106 -14.42 -7.37 5.78
C GLY A 106 -14.89 -7.52 4.35
N HIS A 107 -15.47 -8.68 4.06
CA HIS A 107 -16.05 -9.06 2.77
C HIS A 107 -15.13 -8.83 1.57
N GLY A 108 -13.81 -9.05 1.76
CA GLY A 108 -12.80 -8.91 0.72
C GLY A 108 -12.38 -7.47 0.42
N ILE A 109 -12.87 -6.47 1.16
CA ILE A 109 -12.43 -5.08 1.04
C ILE A 109 -11.11 -4.89 1.80
N SER A 110 -10.10 -4.39 1.12
CA SER A 110 -8.78 -4.15 1.70
C SER A 110 -8.18 -2.81 1.27
N THR A 111 -7.41 -2.18 2.17
CA THR A 111 -6.57 -1.02 1.86
C THR A 111 -5.10 -1.38 1.99
N LEU A 112 -4.28 -0.85 1.07
CA LEU A 112 -2.84 -1.00 1.06
C LEU A 112 -2.19 0.37 1.24
N TYR A 113 -1.11 0.40 2.05
CA TYR A 113 -0.27 1.58 2.31
C TYR A 113 1.16 1.20 1.96
N MET A 114 1.79 1.92 1.03
CA MET A 114 3.10 1.58 0.49
C MET A 114 4.10 2.72 0.60
N HIS A 115 5.38 2.38 0.41
CA HIS A 115 6.52 3.30 0.48
C HIS A 115 6.70 3.94 1.86
N MET A 116 6.16 3.32 2.93
CA MET A 116 6.25 3.83 4.29
C MET A 116 7.70 3.89 4.79
N ASN A 117 7.96 4.74 5.77
CA ASN A 117 9.24 4.80 6.49
C ASN A 117 9.20 3.87 7.72
N GLU A 118 8.16 4.00 8.53
CA GLU A 118 7.96 3.18 9.73
C GLU A 118 6.55 2.62 9.74
N ILE A 119 6.41 1.44 10.34
CA ILE A 119 5.15 0.74 10.59
C ILE A 119 5.01 0.57 12.10
N PHE A 120 3.89 0.99 12.67
CA PHE A 120 3.63 1.01 14.11
C PHE A 120 2.66 -0.08 14.59
N VAL A 121 2.15 -0.89 13.68
CA VAL A 121 1.16 -1.93 13.94
C VAL A 121 1.65 -3.30 13.48
N GLU A 122 1.05 -4.37 14.00
CA GLU A 122 1.45 -5.75 13.75
C GLU A 122 0.33 -6.55 13.08
N ILE A 123 0.68 -7.65 12.40
CA ILE A 123 -0.28 -8.58 11.79
C ILE A 123 -1.24 -9.10 12.88
N GLY A 124 -2.54 -9.08 12.58
CA GLY A 124 -3.62 -9.50 13.49
C GLY A 124 -4.11 -8.38 14.41
N GLN A 125 -3.43 -7.24 14.46
CA GLN A 125 -3.87 -6.10 15.27
C GLN A 125 -5.14 -5.49 14.67
N GLU A 126 -6.14 -5.24 15.51
CA GLU A 126 -7.30 -4.41 15.19
C GLU A 126 -6.93 -2.94 15.36
N VAL A 127 -7.24 -2.12 14.36
CA VAL A 127 -6.91 -0.69 14.29
C VAL A 127 -8.20 0.09 14.02
N LYS A 128 -8.40 1.18 14.71
CA LYS A 128 -9.53 2.10 14.49
C LYS A 128 -9.21 3.13 13.42
N LYS A 129 -10.22 3.53 12.68
CA LYS A 129 -10.13 4.66 11.76
C LYS A 129 -9.54 5.89 12.44
N GLY A 130 -8.51 6.49 11.84
CA GLY A 130 -7.82 7.66 12.36
C GLY A 130 -6.62 7.37 13.26
N ASP A 131 -6.43 6.12 13.71
CA ASP A 131 -5.22 5.75 14.44
C ASP A 131 -3.97 5.94 13.58
N ILE A 132 -2.87 6.37 14.19
CA ILE A 132 -1.59 6.50 13.49
C ILE A 132 -0.97 5.11 13.33
N ILE A 133 -0.78 4.70 12.07
CA ILE A 133 -0.32 3.35 11.69
C ILE A 133 1.14 3.31 11.23
N GLY A 134 1.76 4.45 11.04
CA GLY A 134 3.15 4.59 10.61
C GLY A 134 3.43 5.97 10.06
N THR A 135 4.49 6.08 9.27
CA THR A 135 4.95 7.37 8.71
C THR A 135 5.23 7.28 7.21
N VAL A 136 5.04 8.39 6.51
CA VAL A 136 5.38 8.57 5.10
C VAL A 136 6.87 8.33 4.89
N GLY A 137 7.24 7.64 3.84
CA GLY A 137 8.61 7.36 3.49
C GLY A 137 8.89 7.41 2.00
N LYS A 138 9.99 6.73 1.63
CA LYS A 138 10.48 6.60 0.26
C LYS A 138 11.03 5.20 0.02
N SER A 139 10.53 4.20 0.75
CA SER A 139 11.02 2.82 0.65
C SER A 139 10.57 2.14 -0.65
N GLY A 140 11.26 1.07 -1.04
CA GLY A 140 10.99 0.37 -2.29
C GLY A 140 11.35 1.20 -3.53
N ARG A 141 10.54 1.13 -4.59
CA ARG A 141 10.76 1.84 -5.86
C ARG A 141 9.98 3.16 -5.90
N ALA A 142 10.25 4.05 -4.97
CA ALA A 142 9.69 5.40 -4.94
C ALA A 142 10.69 6.42 -5.49
N THR A 143 10.23 7.41 -6.27
CA THR A 143 11.06 8.50 -6.82
C THR A 143 11.25 9.64 -5.84
N GLY A 144 10.33 9.82 -4.90
CA GLY A 144 10.34 10.83 -3.84
C GLY A 144 9.49 10.40 -2.66
N PRO A 145 9.53 11.13 -1.53
CA PRO A 145 8.70 10.81 -0.38
C PRO A 145 7.21 10.96 -0.69
N HIS A 146 6.45 9.88 -0.56
CA HIS A 146 5.00 9.84 -0.73
C HIS A 146 4.43 8.56 -0.13
N LEU A 147 3.13 8.57 0.13
CA LEU A 147 2.32 7.39 0.43
C LEU A 147 1.53 7.02 -0.82
N ASP A 148 1.67 5.79 -1.34
CA ASP A 148 0.75 5.21 -2.34
C ASP A 148 -0.30 4.40 -1.59
N VAL A 149 -1.57 4.80 -1.70
CA VAL A 149 -2.70 4.09 -1.10
C VAL A 149 -3.53 3.41 -2.17
N ARG A 150 -3.94 2.18 -1.90
CA ARG A 150 -4.81 1.41 -2.80
C ARG A 150 -6.01 0.86 -2.07
N LEU A 151 -7.11 0.74 -2.79
CA LEU A 151 -8.35 0.10 -2.37
C LEU A 151 -8.63 -1.09 -3.28
N ASN A 152 -8.95 -2.23 -2.69
CA ASN A 152 -9.26 -3.44 -3.44
C ASN A 152 -10.52 -4.12 -2.89
N TRP A 153 -11.24 -4.77 -3.79
CA TRP A 153 -12.21 -5.80 -3.46
C TRP A 153 -11.66 -7.12 -4.00
N PHE A 154 -11.13 -7.94 -3.11
CA PHE A 154 -10.28 -9.09 -3.46
C PHE A 154 -9.14 -8.65 -4.41
N ASP A 155 -9.10 -9.17 -5.64
CA ASP A 155 -8.11 -8.79 -6.67
C ASP A 155 -8.58 -7.63 -7.58
N VAL A 156 -9.84 -7.19 -7.45
CA VAL A 156 -10.38 -6.06 -8.19
C VAL A 156 -9.86 -4.75 -7.60
N LYS A 157 -9.23 -3.94 -8.44
CA LYS A 157 -8.69 -2.63 -8.08
C LYS A 157 -9.79 -1.59 -8.14
N LEU A 158 -9.97 -0.85 -7.05
CA LEU A 158 -10.96 0.22 -6.93
C LEU A 158 -10.25 1.57 -6.80
N ASP A 159 -10.91 2.64 -7.23
CA ASP A 159 -10.40 4.00 -7.06
C ASP A 159 -10.56 4.46 -5.59
N PRO A 160 -9.45 4.67 -4.84
CA PRO A 160 -9.54 5.16 -3.47
C PRO A 160 -10.19 6.54 -3.37
N GLY A 161 -10.09 7.36 -4.41
CA GLY A 161 -10.70 8.70 -4.46
C GLY A 161 -12.22 8.66 -4.43
N SER A 162 -12.82 7.58 -4.92
CA SER A 162 -14.29 7.46 -4.98
C SER A 162 -14.97 7.31 -3.61
N VAL A 163 -14.21 6.99 -2.57
CA VAL A 163 -14.74 6.77 -1.19
C VAL A 163 -14.35 7.86 -0.20
N LEU A 164 -13.63 8.91 -0.64
CA LEU A 164 -13.08 10.00 0.19
C LEU A 164 -13.91 11.29 0.15
N ASN A 165 -15.20 11.22 0.00
CA ASN A 165 -16.09 12.38 -0.05
C ASN A 165 -16.53 12.86 1.33
#